data_d77df2560befa81d38311e691efa1e18
#
_entry.id   d77df2560befa81d38311e691efa1e18
#
_cell.length_a   1.000
_cell.length_b   1.000
_cell.length_c   1.000
_cell.angle_alpha   90.00
_cell.angle_beta   90.00
_cell.angle_gamma   90.00
#
_symmetry.space_group_name_H-M   'P 1'
#
loop_
_entity.id
_entity.type
_entity.pdbx_description
1 polymer ?
#
loop_
_entity_poly.entity_id
_entity_poly.type
_entity_poly.pdbx_seq_one_letter_code
_entity_poly.pdbx_strand_id
1 'polypeptide(L)'
;MLGPEEKVIMYWLSQYGVMLQEQAIGALTDKGRTTASAIIRGLMKQRRLCYLHGGYYVAAGPKMKPDEKTIAAIWVLLQYIYQIDPMNHHRAQYPGQIYFLRNGCGYEIVVLGEGDYLLPTMLTPQVDLKFIIVVPDEEMIPDVKLPNAPCMFATVTYDGERKPTVRFIRPEGG
;
A
#
# COMPACT_ATOMS: atom_id res chain seq x y z
N MET A 1 -10.25 23.69 10.11
CA MET A 1 -10.93 22.58 9.37
C MET A 1 -9.97 22.07 8.30
N LEU A 2 -9.89 20.75 8.11
CA LEU A 2 -9.04 20.15 7.08
C LEU A 2 -9.68 20.30 5.69
N GLY A 3 -8.88 20.68 4.71
CA GLY A 3 -9.26 20.61 3.28
C GLY A 3 -9.41 19.16 2.80
N PRO A 4 -9.99 18.96 1.60
CA PRO A 4 -10.19 17.62 1.05
C PRO A 4 -8.91 16.80 0.95
N GLU A 5 -7.83 17.38 0.44
CA GLU A 5 -6.53 16.73 0.27
C GLU A 5 -5.86 16.41 1.61
N GLU A 6 -5.97 17.32 2.57
CA GLU A 6 -5.48 17.09 3.94
C GLU A 6 -6.21 15.91 4.60
N LYS A 7 -7.51 15.78 4.37
CA LYS A 7 -8.30 14.62 4.84
C LYS A 7 -7.82 13.32 4.24
N VAL A 8 -7.45 13.29 2.97
CA VAL A 8 -6.89 12.09 2.31
C VAL A 8 -5.62 11.66 3.04
N ILE A 9 -4.65 12.56 3.21
CA ILE A 9 -3.39 12.25 3.91
C ILE A 9 -3.65 11.76 5.35
N MET A 10 -4.51 12.45 6.07
CA MET A 10 -4.84 12.07 7.45
C MET A 10 -5.56 10.72 7.52
N TYR A 11 -6.42 10.42 6.55
CA TYR A 11 -7.07 9.11 6.44
C TYR A 11 -6.04 8.00 6.22
N TRP A 12 -5.13 8.15 5.25
CA TRP A 12 -4.08 7.16 4.98
C TRP A 12 -3.20 6.92 6.22
N LEU A 13 -2.79 7.99 6.89
CA LEU A 13 -2.03 7.87 8.14
C LEU A 13 -2.81 7.21 9.27
N SER A 14 -4.12 7.43 9.36
CA SER A 14 -4.96 6.74 10.33
C SER A 14 -5.05 5.22 10.08
N GLN A 15 -4.96 4.81 8.82
CA GLN A 15 -5.00 3.40 8.44
C GLN A 15 -3.64 2.72 8.60
N TYR A 16 -2.56 3.38 8.18
CA TYR A 16 -1.24 2.74 8.02
C TYR A 16 -0.18 3.22 9.00
N GLY A 17 -0.43 4.32 9.68
CA GLY A 17 0.46 4.90 10.71
C GLY A 17 1.66 5.63 10.15
N VAL A 18 2.42 5.01 9.25
CA VAL A 18 3.63 5.54 8.61
C VAL A 18 3.61 5.21 7.13
N MET A 19 3.98 6.16 6.29
CA MET A 19 4.23 5.92 4.86
C MET A 19 5.42 6.77 4.39
N LEU A 20 5.95 6.45 3.22
CA LEU A 20 6.96 7.29 2.59
C LEU A 20 6.32 8.64 2.20
N GLN A 21 7.11 9.72 2.25
CA GLN A 21 6.63 11.01 1.77
C GLN A 21 6.21 10.93 0.29
N GLU A 22 6.93 10.17 -0.52
CA GLU A 22 6.58 9.93 -1.93
C GLU A 22 5.23 9.21 -2.10
N GLN A 23 4.89 8.31 -1.18
CA GLN A 23 3.57 7.67 -1.17
C GLN A 23 2.45 8.65 -0.81
N ALA A 24 2.70 9.51 0.15
CA ALA A 24 1.75 10.58 0.51
C ALA A 24 1.52 11.56 -0.66
N ILE A 25 2.56 11.89 -1.40
CA ILE A 25 2.46 12.69 -2.64
C ILE A 25 1.64 11.94 -3.68
N GLY A 26 1.90 10.65 -3.87
CA GLY A 26 1.17 9.79 -4.80
C GLY A 26 -0.32 9.62 -4.49
N ALA A 27 -0.70 9.69 -3.22
CA ALA A 27 -2.10 9.64 -2.80
C ALA A 27 -2.92 10.89 -3.21
N LEU A 28 -2.25 11.99 -3.51
CA LEU A 28 -2.87 13.25 -3.96
C LEU A 28 -2.81 13.37 -5.50
N THR A 29 -3.55 12.50 -6.17
CA THR A 29 -3.47 12.29 -7.63
C THR A 29 -3.77 13.51 -8.47
N ASP A 30 -4.63 14.42 -8.00
CA ASP A 30 -5.05 15.61 -8.74
C ASP A 30 -4.10 16.78 -8.59
N LYS A 31 -3.05 16.60 -7.80
CA LYS A 31 -2.12 17.69 -7.46
C LYS A 31 -0.74 17.42 -8.03
N GLY A 32 -0.13 18.48 -8.54
CA GLY A 32 1.29 18.43 -8.87
C GLY A 32 2.15 18.21 -7.61
N ARG A 33 3.35 17.67 -7.79
CA ARG A 33 4.29 17.35 -6.70
C ARG A 33 4.53 18.53 -5.75
N THR A 34 4.71 19.74 -6.27
CA THR A 34 4.96 20.94 -5.46
C THR A 34 3.78 21.26 -4.54
N THR A 35 2.56 21.18 -5.07
CA THR A 35 1.33 21.42 -4.30
C THR A 35 1.13 20.34 -3.25
N ALA A 36 1.29 19.07 -3.60
CA ALA A 36 1.19 17.95 -2.65
C ALA A 36 2.20 18.09 -1.51
N SER A 37 3.45 18.42 -1.82
CA SER A 37 4.50 18.68 -0.82
C SER A 37 4.15 19.85 0.10
N ALA A 38 3.52 20.91 -0.44
CA ALA A 38 3.10 22.06 0.36
C ALA A 38 1.98 21.68 1.34
N ILE A 39 1.01 20.83 0.92
CA ILE A 39 -0.05 20.32 1.76
C ILE A 39 0.52 19.50 2.93
N ILE A 40 1.44 18.60 2.65
CA ILE A 40 2.10 17.76 3.67
C ILE A 40 2.86 18.65 4.67
N ARG A 41 3.62 19.65 4.19
CA ARG A 41 4.31 20.60 5.06
C ARG A 41 3.34 21.43 5.90
N GLY A 42 2.18 21.79 5.34
CA GLY A 42 1.12 22.47 6.08
C GLY A 42 0.61 21.64 7.27
N LEU A 43 0.31 20.37 7.04
CA LEU A 43 -0.10 19.42 8.09
C LEU A 43 0.99 19.25 9.17
N MET A 44 2.25 19.21 8.77
CA MET A 44 3.38 19.13 9.71
C MET A 44 3.46 20.40 10.59
N LYS A 45 3.32 21.60 10.00
CA LYS A 45 3.28 22.86 10.76
C LYS A 45 2.10 22.92 11.73
N GLN A 46 0.97 22.34 11.37
CA GLN A 46 -0.22 22.20 12.22
C GLN A 46 -0.06 21.10 13.29
N ARG A 47 1.09 20.42 13.36
CA ARG A 47 1.35 19.28 14.27
C ARG A 47 0.38 18.12 14.13
N ARG A 48 -0.20 17.93 12.94
CA ARG A 48 -1.11 16.84 12.64
C ARG A 48 -0.39 15.58 12.16
N LEU A 49 0.80 15.74 11.62
CA LEU A 49 1.73 14.68 11.29
C LEU A 49 3.17 15.12 11.63
N CYS A 50 4.08 14.19 11.60
CA CYS A 50 5.51 14.45 11.77
C CYS A 50 6.33 13.75 10.68
N TYR A 51 7.54 14.27 10.44
CA TYR A 51 8.54 13.62 9.63
C TYR A 51 9.40 12.68 10.48
N LEU A 52 9.75 11.53 9.92
CA LEU A 52 10.73 10.60 10.47
C LEU A 52 11.91 10.45 9.50
N HIS A 53 13.08 10.16 10.04
CA HIS A 53 14.30 9.92 9.27
C HIS A 53 14.62 11.03 8.27
N GLY A 54 14.66 12.29 8.73
CA GLY A 54 15.02 13.44 7.90
C GLY A 54 14.00 13.80 6.81
N GLY A 55 12.73 13.43 7.00
CA GLY A 55 11.65 13.71 6.04
C GLY A 55 11.41 12.59 5.02
N TYR A 56 12.11 11.46 5.12
CA TYR A 56 11.89 10.31 4.25
C TYR A 56 10.51 9.68 4.47
N TYR A 57 10.04 9.63 5.72
CA TYR A 57 8.70 9.18 6.07
C TYR A 57 7.84 10.31 6.61
N VAL A 58 6.52 10.18 6.43
CA VAL A 58 5.49 10.91 7.16
C VAL A 58 4.75 9.93 8.06
N ALA A 59 4.43 10.38 9.28
CA ALA A 59 3.85 9.52 10.29
C ALA A 59 2.76 10.25 11.09
N ALA A 60 1.80 9.48 11.60
CA ALA A 60 0.76 9.97 12.49
C ALA A 60 1.31 10.43 13.85
N GLY A 61 2.49 9.96 14.24
CA GLY A 61 3.14 10.34 15.50
C GLY A 61 4.62 9.98 15.54
N PRO A 62 5.41 10.63 16.41
CA PRO A 62 6.87 10.52 16.41
C PRO A 62 7.41 9.16 16.90
N LYS A 63 6.57 8.38 17.58
CA LYS A 63 6.94 7.04 18.07
C LYS A 63 6.55 5.91 17.11
N MET A 64 5.90 6.24 16.00
CA MET A 64 5.53 5.26 14.98
C MET A 64 6.77 4.71 14.29
N LYS A 65 6.69 3.44 13.87
CA LYS A 65 7.77 2.78 13.11
C LYS A 65 7.27 2.37 11.74
N PRO A 66 8.08 2.53 10.68
CA PRO A 66 7.76 2.02 9.38
C PRO A 66 7.62 0.49 9.42
N ASP A 67 6.63 -0.02 8.71
CA ASP A 67 6.47 -1.45 8.42
C ASP A 67 6.70 -1.67 6.93
N GLU A 68 7.74 -2.41 6.58
CA GLU A 68 8.16 -2.62 5.18
C GLU A 68 7.08 -3.31 4.35
N LYS A 69 6.33 -4.25 4.93
CA LYS A 69 5.23 -4.92 4.23
C LYS A 69 4.09 -3.94 3.93
N THR A 70 3.73 -3.09 4.87
CA THR A 70 2.74 -2.03 4.65
C THR A 70 3.21 -1.03 3.60
N ILE A 71 4.47 -0.62 3.63
CA ILE A 71 5.06 0.28 2.63
C ILE A 71 4.98 -0.34 1.22
N ALA A 72 5.35 -1.61 1.08
CA ALA A 72 5.24 -2.32 -0.21
C ALA A 72 3.77 -2.41 -0.68
N ALA A 73 2.85 -2.73 0.23
CA ALA A 73 1.42 -2.79 -0.08
C ALA A 73 0.86 -1.43 -0.54
N ILE A 74 1.30 -0.33 0.06
CA ILE A 74 0.89 1.03 -0.37
C ILE A 74 1.35 1.30 -1.82
N TRP A 75 2.56 0.89 -2.21
CA TRP A 75 3.00 1.04 -3.61
C TRP A 75 2.11 0.28 -4.60
N VAL A 76 1.64 -0.91 -4.22
CA VAL A 76 0.67 -1.67 -5.03
C VAL A 76 -0.68 -0.96 -5.09
N LEU A 77 -1.20 -0.48 -3.95
CA LEU A 77 -2.45 0.29 -3.89
C LEU A 77 -2.40 1.52 -4.80
N LEU A 78 -1.28 2.24 -4.81
CA LEU A 78 -1.09 3.44 -5.63
C LEU A 78 -1.18 3.15 -7.14
N GLN A 79 -0.94 1.91 -7.61
CA GLN A 79 -1.16 1.54 -9.02
C GLN A 79 -2.65 1.63 -9.43
N TYR A 80 -3.55 1.59 -8.46
CA TYR A 80 -5.00 1.66 -8.67
C TYR A 80 -5.61 3.01 -8.30
N ILE A 81 -4.79 3.97 -7.87
CA ILE A 81 -5.28 5.22 -7.25
C ILE A 81 -6.28 6.00 -8.12
N TYR A 82 -6.14 5.97 -9.46
CA TYR A 82 -7.06 6.61 -10.39
C TYR A 82 -8.36 5.82 -10.63
N GLN A 83 -8.48 4.62 -10.09
CA GLN A 83 -9.59 3.69 -10.29
C GLN A 83 -10.37 3.43 -9.01
N ILE A 84 -9.96 4.03 -7.90
CA ILE A 84 -10.55 3.84 -6.57
C ILE A 84 -10.84 5.20 -5.94
N ASP A 85 -11.73 5.21 -4.95
CA ASP A 85 -11.84 6.33 -4.03
C ASP A 85 -10.62 6.34 -3.11
N PRO A 86 -9.85 7.45 -3.04
CA PRO A 86 -8.65 7.52 -2.22
C PRO A 86 -8.89 7.41 -0.70
N MET A 87 -10.16 7.34 -0.28
CA MET A 87 -10.56 7.10 1.11
C MET A 87 -11.36 5.80 1.29
N ASN A 88 -11.48 4.96 0.26
CA ASN A 88 -12.22 3.70 0.33
C ASN A 88 -11.28 2.48 0.31
N HIS A 89 -10.41 2.43 1.27
CA HIS A 89 -9.51 1.32 1.55
C HIS A 89 -9.20 1.32 3.04
N HIS A 90 -8.71 0.21 3.56
CA HIS A 90 -8.34 0.13 4.98
C HIS A 90 -7.30 -0.97 5.21
N ARG A 91 -6.75 -0.98 6.42
CA ARG A 91 -5.86 -2.07 6.85
C ARG A 91 -6.65 -3.39 6.88
N ALA A 92 -6.12 -4.40 6.21
CA ALA A 92 -6.68 -5.75 6.22
C ALA A 92 -6.34 -6.49 7.51
N GLN A 93 -7.07 -7.58 7.76
CA GLN A 93 -6.71 -8.53 8.82
C GLN A 93 -5.51 -9.35 8.40
N TYR A 94 -4.68 -9.74 9.39
CA TYR A 94 -3.57 -10.65 9.14
C TYR A 94 -4.03 -11.94 8.43
N PRO A 95 -3.34 -12.43 7.40
CA PRO A 95 -2.03 -11.99 6.91
C PRO A 95 -2.05 -10.84 5.88
N GLY A 96 -3.20 -10.29 5.54
CA GLY A 96 -3.33 -9.17 4.63
C GLY A 96 -2.76 -7.87 5.19
N GLN A 97 -2.39 -6.96 4.30
CA GLN A 97 -1.96 -5.60 4.65
C GLN A 97 -3.03 -4.56 4.34
N ILE A 98 -3.60 -4.58 3.15
CA ILE A 98 -4.55 -3.56 2.67
C ILE A 98 -5.72 -4.26 1.98
N TYR A 99 -6.93 -3.79 2.28
CA TYR A 99 -8.15 -4.08 1.54
C TYR A 99 -8.62 -2.83 0.82
N PHE A 100 -9.06 -2.95 -0.43
CA PHE A 100 -9.66 -1.87 -1.20
C PHE A 100 -10.75 -2.37 -2.16
N LEU A 101 -11.64 -1.45 -2.55
CA LEU A 101 -12.68 -1.72 -3.53
C LEU A 101 -12.34 -1.11 -4.89
N ARG A 102 -12.56 -1.88 -5.95
CA ARG A 102 -12.43 -1.44 -7.33
C ARG A 102 -13.55 -2.08 -8.17
N ASN A 103 -14.38 -1.24 -8.79
CA ASN A 103 -15.47 -1.70 -9.65
C ASN A 103 -16.38 -2.77 -8.98
N GLY A 104 -16.73 -2.58 -7.72
CA GLY A 104 -17.58 -3.50 -6.97
C GLY A 104 -16.90 -4.79 -6.50
N CYS A 105 -15.63 -5.01 -6.86
CA CYS A 105 -14.82 -6.13 -6.37
C CYS A 105 -13.90 -5.70 -5.23
N GLY A 106 -13.80 -6.53 -4.20
CA GLY A 106 -12.81 -6.40 -3.14
C GLY A 106 -11.45 -6.93 -3.61
N TYR A 107 -10.40 -6.26 -3.19
CA TYR A 107 -9.01 -6.68 -3.38
C TYR A 107 -8.30 -6.64 -2.04
N GLU A 108 -7.54 -7.67 -1.76
CA GLU A 108 -6.68 -7.70 -0.57
C GLU A 108 -5.23 -7.90 -1.00
N ILE A 109 -4.37 -7.01 -0.54
CA ILE A 109 -2.93 -7.04 -0.80
C ILE A 109 -2.26 -7.78 0.36
N VAL A 110 -1.51 -8.81 0.03
CA VAL A 110 -0.77 -9.65 0.98
C VAL A 110 0.70 -9.64 0.61
N VAL A 111 1.55 -9.16 1.48
CA VAL A 111 2.99 -9.06 1.23
C VAL A 111 3.72 -10.19 1.94
N LEU A 112 4.42 -11.02 1.16
CA LEU A 112 5.21 -12.13 1.66
C LEU A 112 6.65 -11.69 1.92
N GLY A 113 7.25 -12.22 2.99
CA GLY A 113 8.68 -12.22 3.20
C GLY A 113 9.31 -13.50 2.64
N GLU A 114 10.62 -13.61 2.73
CA GLU A 114 11.32 -14.86 2.44
C GLU A 114 10.79 -15.99 3.33
N GLY A 115 10.51 -17.14 2.74
CA GLY A 115 10.00 -18.30 3.47
C GLY A 115 8.49 -18.32 3.76
N ASP A 116 7.75 -17.27 3.44
CA ASP A 116 6.30 -17.16 3.69
C ASP A 116 5.43 -17.94 2.67
N TYR A 117 5.92 -19.07 2.14
CA TYR A 117 5.26 -19.85 1.08
C TYR A 117 3.85 -20.34 1.41
N LEU A 118 3.58 -20.59 2.69
CA LEU A 118 2.30 -21.09 3.17
C LEU A 118 1.36 -20.00 3.68
N LEU A 119 1.85 -18.79 3.87
CA LEU A 119 1.08 -17.70 4.47
C LEU A 119 -0.25 -17.43 3.75
N PRO A 120 -0.32 -17.45 2.39
CA PRO A 120 -1.58 -17.22 1.70
C PRO A 120 -2.65 -18.29 1.96
N THR A 121 -2.31 -19.47 2.45
CA THR A 121 -3.29 -20.49 2.82
C THR A 121 -4.16 -20.09 4.02
N MET A 122 -3.71 -19.08 4.79
CA MET A 122 -4.47 -18.51 5.91
C MET A 122 -5.53 -17.50 5.46
N LEU A 123 -5.53 -17.11 4.19
CA LEU A 123 -6.53 -16.19 3.64
C LEU A 123 -7.89 -16.88 3.54
N THR A 124 -8.95 -16.15 3.86
CA THR A 124 -10.33 -16.67 3.76
C THR A 124 -10.94 -16.20 2.45
N PRO A 125 -11.16 -17.11 1.46
CA PRO A 125 -11.84 -16.75 0.23
C PRO A 125 -13.27 -16.26 0.50
N GLN A 126 -13.68 -15.21 -0.21
CA GLN A 126 -15.02 -14.67 -0.17
C GLN A 126 -15.50 -14.39 -1.59
N VAL A 127 -16.81 -14.32 -1.78
CA VAL A 127 -17.40 -13.91 -3.05
C VAL A 127 -16.92 -12.48 -3.39
N ASP A 128 -16.53 -12.28 -4.64
CA ASP A 128 -16.06 -10.99 -5.14
C ASP A 128 -14.80 -10.44 -4.44
N LEU A 129 -14.01 -11.29 -3.81
CA LEU A 129 -12.71 -10.96 -3.24
C LEU A 129 -11.58 -11.59 -4.07
N LYS A 130 -10.62 -10.78 -4.46
CA LYS A 130 -9.40 -11.16 -5.18
C LYS A 130 -8.17 -10.82 -4.35
N PHE A 131 -7.14 -11.63 -4.46
CA PHE A 131 -5.89 -11.40 -3.74
C PHE A 131 -4.76 -10.94 -4.68
N ILE A 132 -3.98 -9.99 -4.21
CA ILE A 132 -2.72 -9.59 -4.82
C ILE A 132 -1.61 -10.01 -3.87
N ILE A 133 -0.86 -11.03 -4.27
CA ILE A 133 0.22 -11.60 -3.48
C ILE A 133 1.54 -10.95 -3.91
N VAL A 134 2.08 -10.11 -3.06
CA VAL A 134 3.37 -9.44 -3.31
C VAL A 134 4.49 -10.35 -2.82
N VAL A 135 5.36 -10.75 -3.73
CA VAL A 135 6.51 -11.62 -3.44
C VAL A 135 7.81 -10.80 -3.49
N PRO A 136 8.81 -11.15 -2.67
CA PRO A 136 10.10 -10.48 -2.70
C PRO A 136 10.87 -10.74 -4.01
N ASP A 137 10.67 -11.91 -4.62
CA ASP A 137 11.28 -12.33 -5.88
C ASP A 137 10.33 -13.21 -6.68
N GLU A 138 10.37 -13.08 -8.02
CA GLU A 138 9.55 -13.90 -8.92
C GLU A 138 9.89 -15.40 -8.83
N GLU A 139 11.13 -15.74 -8.51
CA GLU A 139 11.57 -17.13 -8.32
C GLU A 139 10.81 -17.85 -7.20
N MET A 140 10.25 -17.10 -6.26
CA MET A 140 9.44 -17.65 -5.16
C MET A 140 8.06 -18.14 -5.64
N ILE A 141 7.52 -17.60 -6.72
CA ILE A 141 6.13 -17.82 -7.17
C ILE A 141 5.75 -19.30 -7.29
N PRO A 142 6.55 -20.18 -7.92
CA PRO A 142 6.18 -21.59 -8.08
C PRO A 142 5.92 -22.33 -6.77
N ASP A 143 6.57 -21.88 -5.71
CA ASP A 143 6.50 -22.56 -4.39
C ASP A 143 5.42 -21.98 -3.46
N VAL A 144 4.85 -20.82 -3.81
CA VAL A 144 3.78 -20.20 -3.01
C VAL A 144 2.49 -21.01 -3.11
N LYS A 145 1.94 -21.34 -1.96
CA LYS A 145 0.65 -22.05 -1.87
C LYS A 145 -0.48 -21.02 -1.84
N LEU A 146 -1.27 -20.98 -2.92
CA LEU A 146 -2.36 -20.03 -3.08
C LEU A 146 -3.65 -20.53 -2.40
N PRO A 147 -4.50 -19.62 -1.92
CA PRO A 147 -5.86 -19.95 -1.51
C PRO A 147 -6.72 -20.36 -2.73
N ASN A 148 -7.84 -21.01 -2.50
CA ASN A 148 -8.82 -21.32 -3.55
C ASN A 148 -9.65 -20.06 -3.87
N ALA A 149 -9.01 -19.08 -4.51
CA ALA A 149 -9.58 -17.78 -4.86
C ALA A 149 -8.80 -17.17 -6.02
N PRO A 150 -9.36 -16.20 -6.75
CA PRO A 150 -8.61 -15.46 -7.77
C PRO A 150 -7.41 -14.73 -7.16
N CYS A 151 -6.22 -15.01 -7.66
CA CYS A 151 -4.97 -14.42 -7.21
C CYS A 151 -4.19 -13.83 -8.38
N MET A 152 -3.43 -12.79 -8.10
CA MET A 152 -2.41 -12.23 -8.96
C MET A 152 -1.16 -12.00 -8.13
N PHE A 153 0.01 -12.18 -8.71
CA PHE A 153 1.27 -11.85 -8.08
C PHE A 153 1.70 -10.42 -8.43
N ALA A 154 2.46 -9.83 -7.54
CA ALA A 154 3.17 -8.59 -7.80
C ALA A 154 4.56 -8.63 -7.16
N THR A 155 5.46 -7.84 -7.71
CA THR A 155 6.75 -7.51 -7.09
C THR A 155 6.86 -6.01 -6.92
N VAL A 156 7.52 -5.58 -5.86
CA VAL A 156 7.90 -4.18 -5.63
C VAL A 156 9.41 -4.15 -5.50
N THR A 157 10.07 -3.57 -6.49
CA THR A 157 11.52 -3.44 -6.51
C THR A 157 11.92 -1.97 -6.50
N TYR A 158 13.11 -1.67 -6.05
CA TYR A 158 13.63 -0.31 -5.95
C TYR A 158 14.92 -0.18 -6.75
N ASP A 159 15.05 0.91 -7.50
CA ASP A 159 16.31 1.25 -8.17
C ASP A 159 17.35 1.86 -7.20
N GLY A 160 18.51 2.27 -7.72
CA GLY A 160 19.56 2.89 -6.93
C GLY A 160 19.18 4.26 -6.31
N GLU A 161 18.13 4.89 -6.82
CA GLU A 161 17.53 6.14 -6.28
C GLU A 161 16.33 5.87 -5.38
N ARG A 162 16.06 4.60 -5.02
CA ARG A 162 14.90 4.14 -4.23
C ARG A 162 13.55 4.41 -4.87
N LYS A 163 13.50 4.56 -6.20
CA LYS A 163 12.24 4.64 -6.93
C LYS A 163 11.63 3.24 -7.05
N PRO A 164 10.33 3.09 -6.73
CA PRO A 164 9.67 1.80 -6.82
C PRO A 164 9.31 1.47 -8.26
N THR A 165 9.39 0.18 -8.59
CA THR A 165 8.75 -0.42 -9.74
C THR A 165 7.84 -1.53 -9.26
N VAL A 166 6.55 -1.41 -9.56
CA VAL A 166 5.54 -2.45 -9.28
C VAL A 166 5.27 -3.20 -10.57
N ARG A 167 5.46 -4.51 -10.54
CA ARG A 167 5.18 -5.40 -11.67
C ARG A 167 4.14 -6.43 -11.29
N PHE A 168 3.09 -6.56 -12.09
CA PHE A 168 2.06 -7.57 -11.91
C PHE A 168 2.34 -8.79 -12.79
N ILE A 169 2.14 -9.97 -12.21
CA ILE A 169 2.42 -11.25 -12.83
C ILE A 169 1.20 -12.15 -12.62
N ARG A 170 0.63 -12.64 -13.74
CA ARG A 170 -0.47 -13.60 -13.65
C ARG A 170 0.08 -15.00 -13.39
N PRO A 171 -0.55 -15.80 -12.50
CA PRO A 171 -0.21 -17.20 -12.35
C PRO A 171 -0.38 -17.92 -13.69
N GLU A 172 0.56 -18.80 -14.04
CA GLU A 172 0.40 -19.68 -15.20
C GLU A 172 -0.72 -20.67 -14.93
N GLY A 173 -1.61 -20.86 -15.90
CA GLY A 173 -2.70 -21.85 -15.82
C GLY A 173 -4.00 -21.38 -15.15
N GLY A 174 -4.15 -20.05 -15.00
CA GLY A 174 -5.40 -19.44 -14.54
C GLY A 174 -6.30 -19.00 -15.70
#